data_efa318e0a23ce5dad740518c8173acdc
#
_entry.id   efa318e0a23ce5dad740518c8173acdc
#
_cell.length_a   1.000
_cell.length_b   1.000
_cell.length_c   1.000
_cell.angle_alpha   90.00
_cell.angle_beta   90.00
_cell.angle_gamma   90.00
#
_symmetry.space_group_name_H-M   'P 1'
#
loop_
_entity.id
_entity.type
_entity.pdbx_description
1 polymer ?
#
loop_
_entity_poly.entity_id
_entity_poly.type
_entity_poly.pdbx_seq_one_letter_code
_entity_poly.pdbx_strand_id
1 'polypeptide(L)'
;SGKWNVPFCKLNNRLSKNVIEDLVSSVDELSRLFKSKDFTLYNQSFEEVIATAPENTIFYCDHPYYGLQVQYFKGWGKEDEIRLNEMLKDKMFIYSTWLEDGIRENMMINEYWGEYEIEGKKHKYNVAEKAEKRNQVTEGLIYPKPKGILF
;
A
#
# COMPACT_ATOMS: atom_id res chain seq x y z
N SER A 1 9.81 6.55 -18.51
CA SER A 1 10.88 7.49 -18.91
C SER A 1 12.29 6.90 -18.82
N GLY A 2 12.49 5.75 -18.20
CA GLY A 2 13.80 5.09 -18.05
C GLY A 2 14.85 5.86 -17.23
N LYS A 3 14.45 6.93 -16.57
CA LYS A 3 15.36 7.74 -15.74
C LYS A 3 15.23 7.32 -14.28
N TRP A 4 16.38 7.17 -13.59
CA TRP A 4 16.42 6.99 -12.14
C TRP A 4 15.88 8.25 -11.45
N ASN A 5 14.82 8.12 -10.68
CA ASN A 5 14.20 9.22 -9.96
C ASN A 5 14.65 9.33 -8.50
N VAL A 6 15.54 8.46 -8.07
CA VAL A 6 16.10 8.52 -6.72
C VAL A 6 17.30 9.42 -6.72
N PRO A 7 17.34 10.51 -5.90
CA PRO A 7 18.50 11.38 -5.82
C PRO A 7 19.75 10.59 -5.42
N PHE A 8 20.80 10.74 -6.19
CA PHE A 8 22.09 10.13 -5.86
C PHE A 8 22.61 10.76 -4.56
N CYS A 9 22.81 9.93 -3.54
CA CYS A 9 23.31 10.43 -2.26
C CYS A 9 24.78 10.81 -2.37
N LYS A 10 25.11 12.06 -2.01
CA LYS A 10 26.47 12.57 -2.00
C LYS A 10 27.37 11.93 -0.93
N LEU A 11 26.78 11.23 0.03
CA LEU A 11 27.50 10.54 1.10
C LEU A 11 27.74 9.06 0.69
N ASN A 12 29.00 8.71 0.49
CA ASN A 12 29.44 7.39 0.01
C ASN A 12 29.21 6.23 0.99
N ASN A 13 28.70 6.47 2.20
CA ASN A 13 28.68 5.47 3.29
C ASN A 13 27.31 4.84 3.56
N ARG A 14 26.40 4.80 2.59
CA ARG A 14 25.11 4.08 2.78
C ARG A 14 25.24 2.56 2.82
N LEU A 15 26.33 2.02 2.30
CA LEU A 15 26.64 0.58 2.35
C LEU A 15 27.84 0.34 3.28
N SER A 16 27.71 0.72 4.54
CA SER A 16 28.66 0.31 5.58
C SER A 16 28.58 -1.20 5.78
N LYS A 17 29.68 -1.79 6.32
CA LYS A 17 29.72 -3.25 6.60
C LYS A 17 28.51 -3.70 7.41
N ASN A 18 28.13 -2.95 8.45
CA ASN A 18 26.99 -3.26 9.31
C ASN A 18 25.67 -3.28 8.53
N VAL A 19 25.45 -2.29 7.63
CA VAL A 19 24.25 -2.25 6.79
C VAL A 19 24.17 -3.45 5.85
N ILE A 20 25.30 -3.89 5.31
CA ILE A 20 25.36 -5.09 4.46
C ILE A 20 25.04 -6.34 5.28
N GLU A 21 25.63 -6.48 6.48
CA GLU A 21 25.37 -7.60 7.37
C GLU A 21 23.90 -7.66 7.80
N ASP A 22 23.26 -6.52 8.13
CA ASP A 22 21.85 -6.41 8.46
C ASP A 22 20.96 -6.81 7.26
N LEU A 23 21.29 -6.37 6.05
CA LEU A 23 20.58 -6.76 4.82
C LEU A 23 20.68 -8.26 4.56
N VAL A 24 21.86 -8.84 4.67
CA VAL A 24 22.07 -10.30 4.48
C VAL A 24 21.28 -11.08 5.52
N SER A 25 21.35 -10.67 6.79
CA SER A 25 20.56 -11.29 7.87
C SER A 25 19.05 -11.22 7.60
N SER A 26 18.55 -10.08 7.15
CA SER A 26 17.14 -9.91 6.81
C SER A 26 16.71 -10.82 5.64
N VAL A 27 17.55 -10.94 4.61
CA VAL A 27 17.29 -11.85 3.47
C VAL A 27 17.26 -13.30 3.92
N ASP A 28 18.19 -13.71 4.79
CA ASP A 28 18.24 -15.07 5.31
C ASP A 28 17.02 -15.39 6.20
N GLU A 29 16.56 -14.42 6.99
CA GLU A 29 15.36 -14.55 7.82
C GLU A 29 14.12 -14.70 6.96
N LEU A 30 13.92 -13.82 5.96
CA LEU A 30 12.84 -13.92 4.99
C LEU A 30 12.87 -15.24 4.22
N SER A 31 14.05 -15.69 3.78
CA SER A 31 14.20 -16.97 3.09
C SER A 31 13.76 -18.15 3.97
N ARG A 32 14.12 -18.13 5.25
CA ARG A 32 13.67 -19.15 6.21
C ARG A 32 12.16 -19.10 6.43
N LEU A 33 11.60 -17.89 6.56
CA LEU A 33 10.15 -17.70 6.70
C LEU A 33 9.41 -18.29 5.48
N PHE A 34 9.81 -17.93 4.27
CA PHE A 34 9.19 -18.45 3.05
C PHE A 34 9.28 -19.97 2.92
N LYS A 35 10.37 -20.59 3.40
CA LYS A 35 10.50 -22.05 3.41
C LYS A 35 9.67 -22.75 4.48
N SER A 36 9.30 -22.03 5.54
CA SER A 36 8.56 -22.57 6.71
C SER A 36 7.05 -22.39 6.62
N LYS A 37 6.54 -21.67 5.64
CA LYS A 37 5.13 -21.35 5.44
C LYS A 37 4.69 -21.70 4.03
N ASP A 38 3.40 -21.91 3.86
CA ASP A 38 2.81 -22.05 2.54
C ASP A 38 2.64 -20.67 1.91
N PHE A 39 3.45 -20.40 0.89
CA PHE A 39 3.36 -19.17 0.10
C PHE A 39 3.07 -19.50 -1.35
N THR A 40 2.16 -18.74 -1.94
CA THR A 40 1.96 -18.74 -3.39
C THR A 40 2.17 -17.32 -3.90
N LEU A 41 3.04 -17.17 -4.89
CA LEU A 41 3.31 -15.89 -5.53
C LEU A 41 2.56 -15.86 -6.87
N TYR A 42 1.77 -14.81 -7.06
CA TYR A 42 1.03 -14.58 -8.30
C TYR A 42 1.62 -13.38 -9.05
N ASN A 43 1.71 -13.50 -10.36
CA ASN A 43 2.00 -12.38 -11.27
C ASN A 43 0.78 -12.22 -12.21
N GLN A 44 -0.32 -11.77 -11.63
CA GLN A 44 -1.62 -11.65 -12.26
C GLN A 44 -2.23 -10.29 -11.95
N SER A 45 -3.33 -9.94 -12.61
CA SER A 45 -4.11 -8.78 -12.24
C SER A 45 -4.82 -8.99 -10.90
N PHE A 46 -5.14 -7.91 -10.20
CA PHE A 46 -5.87 -8.02 -8.93
C PHE A 46 -7.26 -8.63 -9.13
N GLU A 47 -7.89 -8.38 -10.27
CA GLU A 47 -9.18 -8.95 -10.63
C GLU A 47 -9.13 -10.48 -10.70
N GLU A 48 -8.10 -11.02 -11.35
CA GLU A 48 -7.91 -12.48 -11.44
C GLU A 48 -7.65 -13.10 -10.06
N VAL A 49 -6.81 -12.44 -9.24
CA VAL A 49 -6.51 -12.90 -7.88
C VAL A 49 -7.77 -12.90 -7.01
N ILE A 50 -8.55 -11.83 -7.02
CA ILE A 50 -9.78 -11.73 -6.21
C ILE A 50 -10.83 -12.73 -6.69
N ALA A 51 -10.98 -12.90 -8.01
CA ALA A 51 -11.98 -13.79 -8.58
C ALA A 51 -11.72 -15.27 -8.30
N THR A 52 -10.44 -15.66 -8.19
CA THR A 52 -10.04 -17.07 -7.98
C THR A 52 -9.70 -17.43 -6.54
N ALA A 53 -9.70 -16.45 -5.66
CA ALA A 53 -9.38 -16.65 -4.25
C ALA A 53 -10.44 -17.50 -3.52
N PRO A 54 -10.05 -18.35 -2.56
CA PRO A 54 -10.97 -19.09 -1.70
C PRO A 54 -11.98 -18.17 -0.99
N GLU A 55 -13.16 -18.68 -0.68
CA GLU A 55 -14.27 -17.92 -0.09
C GLU A 55 -13.92 -17.21 1.21
N ASN A 56 -13.09 -17.81 2.05
CA ASN A 56 -12.67 -17.26 3.36
C ASN A 56 -11.36 -16.44 3.28
N THR A 57 -11.00 -15.91 2.13
CA THR A 57 -9.80 -15.10 1.97
C THR A 57 -9.98 -13.72 2.58
N ILE A 58 -8.95 -13.24 3.29
CA ILE A 58 -8.82 -11.85 3.70
C ILE A 58 -7.84 -11.18 2.72
N PHE A 59 -8.29 -10.10 2.09
CA PHE A 59 -7.48 -9.34 1.15
C PHE A 59 -6.79 -8.17 1.84
N TYR A 60 -5.47 -8.04 1.69
CA TYR A 60 -4.75 -6.82 2.01
C TYR A 60 -4.39 -6.12 0.70
N CYS A 61 -4.97 -4.94 0.48
CA CYS A 61 -4.82 -4.19 -0.76
C CYS A 61 -3.91 -2.98 -0.53
N ASP A 62 -2.70 -3.04 -1.06
CA ASP A 62 -1.68 -1.98 -1.01
C ASP A 62 -1.21 -1.68 -2.44
N HIS A 63 -2.07 -1.00 -3.17
CA HIS A 63 -1.90 -0.62 -4.57
C HIS A 63 -1.33 0.80 -4.69
N PRO A 64 -0.92 1.26 -5.87
CA PRO A 64 -0.49 2.64 -6.08
C PRO A 64 -1.62 3.61 -5.75
N TYR A 65 -1.35 4.58 -4.87
CA TYR A 65 -2.36 5.49 -4.37
C TYR A 65 -2.90 6.43 -5.46
N TYR A 66 -4.21 6.43 -5.66
CA TYR A 66 -4.88 7.31 -6.59
C TYR A 66 -4.59 8.78 -6.28
N GLY A 67 -4.27 9.55 -7.33
CA GLY A 67 -4.03 11.01 -7.21
C GLY A 67 -2.68 11.41 -6.62
N LEU A 68 -1.92 10.48 -6.02
CA LEU A 68 -0.51 10.72 -5.70
C LEU A 68 0.33 10.31 -6.92
N GLN A 69 1.15 11.24 -7.44
CA GLN A 69 2.07 10.94 -8.53
C GLN A 69 3.17 10.01 -8.04
N VAL A 70 2.92 8.72 -8.07
CA VAL A 70 3.97 7.72 -7.92
C VAL A 70 4.60 7.54 -9.30
N GLN A 71 5.80 8.09 -9.50
CA GLN A 71 6.49 8.10 -10.80
C GLN A 71 6.82 6.71 -11.35
N TYR A 72 6.59 5.66 -10.56
CA TYR A 72 6.93 4.28 -10.89
C TYR A 72 5.80 3.52 -11.57
N PHE A 73 4.56 3.98 -11.48
CA PHE A 73 3.40 3.31 -12.07
C PHE A 73 2.59 4.27 -12.93
N LYS A 74 2.61 4.03 -14.23
CA LYS A 74 1.57 4.53 -15.11
C LYS A 74 0.45 3.51 -15.06
N GLY A 75 -0.64 3.83 -14.45
CA GLY A 75 -1.79 2.99 -14.67
C GLY A 75 -2.80 2.76 -13.56
N TRP A 76 -2.63 3.29 -12.34
CA TRP A 76 -3.72 3.21 -11.36
C TRP A 76 -4.59 4.47 -11.46
N GLY A 77 -5.79 4.32 -11.96
CA GLY A 77 -6.73 5.41 -12.20
C GLY A 77 -8.03 5.27 -11.42
N LYS A 78 -8.96 6.17 -11.69
CA LYS A 78 -10.29 6.16 -11.08
C LYS A 78 -11.06 4.86 -11.37
N GLU A 79 -10.94 4.36 -12.60
CA GLU A 79 -11.58 3.11 -13.02
C GLU A 79 -11.06 1.89 -12.25
N ASP A 80 -9.77 1.88 -11.91
CA ASP A 80 -9.17 0.80 -11.11
C ASP A 80 -9.70 0.82 -9.68
N GLU A 81 -9.82 2.01 -9.07
CA GLU A 81 -10.43 2.20 -7.75
C GLU A 81 -11.86 1.70 -7.70
N ILE A 82 -12.67 2.06 -8.69
CA ILE A 82 -14.06 1.63 -8.78
C ILE A 82 -14.15 0.10 -8.89
N ARG A 83 -13.38 -0.49 -9.80
CA ARG A 83 -13.36 -1.96 -9.97
C ARG A 83 -12.92 -2.68 -8.70
N LEU A 84 -11.88 -2.18 -8.02
CA LEU A 84 -11.40 -2.77 -6.78
C LEU A 84 -12.50 -2.70 -5.70
N ASN A 85 -13.14 -1.54 -5.53
CA ASN A 85 -14.24 -1.38 -4.59
C ASN A 85 -15.38 -2.35 -4.88
N GLU A 86 -15.83 -2.45 -6.14
CA GLU A 86 -16.90 -3.36 -6.54
C GLU A 86 -16.58 -4.83 -6.25
N MET A 87 -15.34 -5.25 -6.48
CA MET A 87 -14.91 -6.63 -6.24
C MET A 87 -14.78 -6.97 -4.76
N LEU A 88 -14.59 -5.98 -3.90
CA LEU A 88 -14.41 -6.17 -2.45
C LEU A 88 -15.70 -6.05 -1.64
N LYS A 89 -16.84 -5.63 -2.22
CA LYS A 89 -18.10 -5.34 -1.50
C LYS A 89 -18.53 -6.41 -0.50
N ASP A 90 -18.41 -7.69 -0.88
CA ASP A 90 -18.83 -8.81 -0.03
C ASP A 90 -17.65 -9.62 0.52
N LYS A 91 -16.47 -9.04 0.52
CA LYS A 91 -15.23 -9.68 0.94
C LYS A 91 -14.74 -9.14 2.28
N MET A 92 -13.94 -9.93 2.96
CA MET A 92 -13.13 -9.43 4.07
C MET A 92 -11.84 -8.82 3.51
N PHE A 93 -11.59 -7.55 3.82
CA PHE A 93 -10.43 -6.84 3.30
C PHE A 93 -9.89 -5.80 4.28
N ILE A 94 -8.63 -5.44 4.06
CA ILE A 94 -7.98 -4.24 4.58
C ILE A 94 -7.41 -3.52 3.36
N TYR A 95 -7.85 -2.31 3.13
CA TYR A 95 -7.43 -1.47 2.02
C TYR A 95 -6.60 -0.30 2.55
N SER A 96 -5.34 -0.22 2.12
CA SER A 96 -4.41 0.84 2.50
C SER A 96 -4.40 1.94 1.44
N THR A 97 -4.55 3.19 1.88
CA THR A 97 -4.53 4.35 0.98
C THR A 97 -4.17 5.63 1.73
N TRP A 98 -3.98 6.73 1.00
CA TRP A 98 -3.88 8.05 1.61
C TRP A 98 -5.26 8.68 1.78
N LEU A 99 -5.44 9.47 2.83
CA LEU A 99 -6.68 10.20 3.10
C LEU A 99 -6.54 11.68 2.74
N GLU A 100 -5.47 12.31 3.21
CA GLU A 100 -5.15 13.71 2.99
C GLU A 100 -3.63 13.95 2.98
N ASP A 101 -3.18 15.03 2.34
CA ASP A 101 -1.75 15.43 2.34
C ASP A 101 -1.53 16.85 2.91
N GLY A 102 -2.52 17.37 3.66
CA GLY A 102 -2.53 18.72 4.22
C GLY A 102 -2.90 19.82 3.23
N ILE A 103 -3.04 19.49 1.94
CA ILE A 103 -3.48 20.39 0.87
C ILE A 103 -4.71 19.82 0.17
N ARG A 104 -4.75 18.50 -0.02
CA ARG A 104 -5.76 17.79 -0.79
C ARG A 104 -6.32 16.64 0.04
N GLU A 105 -7.56 16.30 -0.23
CA GLU A 105 -8.23 15.10 0.26
C GLU A 105 -8.39 14.08 -0.88
N ASN A 106 -8.37 12.82 -0.54
CA ASN A 106 -8.64 11.75 -1.48
C ASN A 106 -10.15 11.63 -1.69
N MET A 107 -10.64 12.23 -2.75
CA MET A 107 -12.08 12.27 -3.09
C MET A 107 -12.70 10.87 -3.26
N MET A 108 -11.91 9.86 -3.63
CA MET A 108 -12.39 8.49 -3.80
C MET A 108 -12.91 7.91 -2.48
N ILE A 109 -12.36 8.36 -1.35
CA ILE A 109 -12.76 7.87 -0.02
C ILE A 109 -14.23 8.18 0.25
N ASN A 110 -14.62 9.44 0.06
CA ASN A 110 -16.00 9.87 0.29
C ASN A 110 -16.98 9.28 -0.74
N GLU A 111 -16.52 9.10 -1.98
CA GLU A 111 -17.35 8.66 -3.10
C GLU A 111 -17.62 7.14 -3.08
N TYR A 112 -16.64 6.32 -2.68
CA TYR A 112 -16.70 4.86 -2.82
C TYR A 112 -16.46 4.07 -1.54
N TRP A 113 -15.78 4.65 -0.53
CA TRP A 113 -15.36 3.93 0.67
C TRP A 113 -16.04 4.42 1.96
N GLY A 114 -16.89 5.43 1.90
CA GLY A 114 -17.51 6.06 3.07
C GLY A 114 -18.46 5.16 3.89
N GLU A 115 -18.87 4.02 3.35
CA GLU A 115 -19.70 3.06 4.07
C GLU A 115 -18.91 2.12 5.01
N TYR A 116 -17.58 2.07 4.84
CA TYR A 116 -16.67 1.22 5.61
C TYR A 116 -16.13 1.92 6.86
N GLU A 117 -15.42 1.18 7.72
CA GLU A 117 -14.61 1.78 8.79
C GLU A 117 -13.31 2.33 8.22
N ILE A 118 -12.91 3.51 8.69
CA ILE A 118 -11.71 4.21 8.23
C ILE A 118 -10.87 4.61 9.43
N GLU A 119 -9.67 4.05 9.55
CA GLU A 119 -8.68 4.45 10.55
C GLU A 119 -7.55 5.23 9.89
N GLY A 120 -7.33 6.49 10.32
CA GLY A 120 -6.29 7.36 9.78
C GLY A 120 -5.09 7.48 10.71
N LYS A 121 -3.87 7.47 10.15
CA LYS A 121 -2.62 7.73 10.87
C LYS A 121 -1.76 8.73 10.12
N LYS A 122 -1.32 9.77 10.84
CA LYS A 122 -0.42 10.78 10.28
C LYS A 122 1.00 10.24 10.14
N HIS A 123 1.53 10.31 8.93
CA HIS A 123 2.90 9.95 8.60
C HIS A 123 3.71 11.16 8.13
N LYS A 124 4.98 11.23 8.56
CA LYS A 124 5.95 12.19 8.04
C LYS A 124 6.92 11.44 7.14
N TYR A 125 6.83 11.67 5.84
CA TYR A 125 7.80 11.13 4.90
C TYR A 125 9.10 11.93 4.93
N ASN A 126 10.19 11.31 5.37
CA ASN A 126 11.51 11.92 5.44
C ASN A 126 12.30 11.91 4.11
N VAL A 127 11.64 11.62 2.99
CA VAL A 127 12.28 11.34 1.69
C VAL A 127 12.49 12.61 0.85
N ALA A 128 11.98 13.78 1.26
CA ALA A 128 12.16 15.00 0.50
C ALA A 128 13.54 15.64 0.73
N GLU A 129 14.16 16.11 -0.35
CA GLU A 129 15.48 16.74 -0.37
C GLU A 129 15.56 18.03 0.48
N LYS A 130 14.43 18.69 0.71
CA LYS A 130 14.29 19.89 1.56
C LYS A 130 13.24 19.64 2.66
N ALA A 131 13.58 20.02 3.88
CA ALA A 131 12.71 19.90 5.05
C ALA A 131 11.32 20.57 4.87
N GLU A 132 11.28 21.67 4.11
CA GLU A 132 10.07 22.46 3.79
C GLU A 132 9.09 21.72 2.87
N LYS A 133 9.53 20.66 2.17
CA LYS A 133 8.72 19.82 1.27
C LYS A 133 8.27 18.49 1.91
N ARG A 134 8.49 18.33 3.20
CA ARG A 134 8.05 17.15 3.94
C ARG A 134 6.58 17.29 4.29
N ASN A 135 5.72 17.00 3.34
CA ASN A 135 4.28 17.01 3.58
C ASN A 135 3.94 15.90 4.58
N GLN A 136 3.08 16.24 5.53
CA GLN A 136 2.47 15.28 6.42
C GLN A 136 1.31 14.65 5.65
N VAL A 137 1.37 13.34 5.44
CA VAL A 137 0.29 12.58 4.81
C VAL A 137 -0.44 11.80 5.88
N THR A 138 -1.76 11.83 5.85
CA THR A 138 -2.58 10.93 6.64
C THR A 138 -2.87 9.71 5.78
N GLU A 139 -2.34 8.56 6.17
CA GLU A 139 -2.68 7.27 5.57
C GLU A 139 -3.84 6.64 6.30
N GLY A 140 -4.67 5.89 5.58
CA GLY A 140 -5.83 5.21 6.11
C GLY A 140 -5.81 3.72 5.84
N LEU A 141 -6.34 2.98 6.81
CA LEU A 141 -6.78 1.61 6.62
C LEU A 141 -8.30 1.62 6.58
N ILE A 142 -8.86 1.02 5.55
CA ILE A 142 -10.30 0.91 5.30
C ILE A 142 -10.67 -0.55 5.34
N TYR A 143 -11.72 -0.91 6.06
CA TYR A 143 -12.16 -2.29 6.23
C TYR A 143 -13.67 -2.37 6.49
N PRO A 144 -14.31 -3.54 6.25
CA PRO A 144 -15.73 -3.73 6.52
C PRO A 144 -16.08 -3.49 7.98
N LYS A 145 -17.20 -2.80 8.21
CA LYS A 145 -17.77 -2.68 9.56
C LYS A 145 -18.04 -4.05 10.14
N PRO A 146 -17.77 -4.29 11.42
CA PRO A 146 -18.13 -5.53 12.08
C PRO A 146 -19.62 -5.76 11.87
N LYS A 147 -20.02 -6.87 11.25
CA LYS A 147 -21.43 -7.26 11.24
C LYS A 147 -21.81 -7.48 12.69
N GLY A 148 -22.71 -6.65 13.19
CA GLY A 148 -23.18 -6.74 14.58
C GLY A 148 -23.60 -8.19 14.85
N ILE A 149 -22.97 -8.81 15.84
CA ILE A 149 -23.46 -10.06 16.40
C ILE A 149 -24.75 -9.66 17.11
N LEU A 150 -25.88 -9.94 16.50
CA LEU A 150 -27.16 -9.91 17.20
C LEU A 150 -27.10 -11.09 18.21
N PHE A 151 -26.83 -10.74 19.47
CA PHE A 151 -27.01 -11.65 20.59
C PHE A 151 -28.50 -11.80 20.87
#